data_6be2fa18ae57cb86216ebfcdd6bb4cb8
#
_entry.id   6be2fa18ae57cb86216ebfcdd6bb4cb8
#
_cell.length_a   1.000
_cell.length_b   1.000
_cell.length_c   1.000
_cell.angle_alpha   90.00
_cell.angle_beta   90.00
_cell.angle_gamma   90.00
#
_symmetry.space_group_name_H-M   'P 1'
#
loop_
_entity.id
_entity.type
_entity.pdbx_description
1 polymer ?
#
loop_
_entity_poly.entity_id
_entity_poly.type
_entity_poly.pdbx_seq_one_letter_code
_entity_poly.pdbx_strand_id
1 'polypeptide(L)'
;MGPKPKLGFIGAGRVGTALARCLGAAGYDIVAVASRTSSAAETLAATVPGCSVLPTPQAVADRCDLVFITTPDDAIETVVDGIAWRPGSAVVHTSGAKSTDILSTAKAQGAETGSLHPLQTFADAEQALANLPGSVFAVEAEEELRQQLLAIVSDLGGVAIELRPEEKALYHAAAVLVSNYTVTLMKLATDLWLRFGWERPAAVKALLPLLRGTVSNIAALGLPAALTGPVARGDVETIERHLAALAEAAPDVLPAYKELALLTLPVALAKGTLSDDDAASLRALLGRDLFPAGSGGAKRTS
;
A
#
# COMPACT_ATOMS: atom_id res chain seq x y z
N MET A 1 32.23 8.74 -3.36
CA MET A 1 31.37 7.61 -2.96
C MET A 1 32.26 6.38 -2.83
N GLY A 2 32.14 5.63 -1.74
CA GLY A 2 32.81 4.33 -1.60
C GLY A 2 32.24 3.28 -2.57
N PRO A 3 32.82 2.07 -2.63
CA PRO A 3 32.26 0.99 -3.43
C PRO A 3 30.82 0.66 -2.94
N LYS A 4 29.94 0.38 -3.89
CA LYS A 4 28.56 -0.06 -3.58
C LYS A 4 28.62 -1.39 -2.81
N PRO A 5 27.76 -1.58 -1.77
CA PRO A 5 27.74 -2.82 -0.99
C PRO A 5 27.24 -3.99 -1.82
N LYS A 6 27.69 -5.21 -1.48
CA LYS A 6 27.09 -6.44 -1.98
C LYS A 6 25.75 -6.67 -1.33
N LEU A 7 24.72 -6.79 -2.16
CA LEU A 7 23.35 -6.93 -1.69
C LEU A 7 22.88 -8.38 -1.71
N GLY A 8 22.11 -8.77 -0.70
CA GLY A 8 21.43 -10.04 -0.64
C GLY A 8 19.93 -9.87 -0.34
N PHE A 9 19.14 -10.84 -0.74
CA PHE A 9 17.71 -10.85 -0.50
C PHE A 9 17.27 -12.12 0.23
N ILE A 10 16.50 -11.94 1.29
CA ILE A 10 15.81 -13.03 1.99
C ILE A 10 14.32 -12.83 1.80
N GLY A 11 13.73 -13.69 0.94
CA GLY A 11 12.39 -13.54 0.40
C GLY A 11 12.43 -13.14 -1.08
N ALA A 12 11.89 -14.00 -1.95
CA ALA A 12 11.80 -13.78 -3.40
C ALA A 12 10.34 -13.51 -3.83
N GLY A 13 9.62 -12.73 -3.01
CA GLY A 13 8.28 -12.26 -3.33
C GLY A 13 8.30 -11.12 -4.35
N ARG A 14 7.13 -10.52 -4.62
CA ARG A 14 6.97 -9.44 -5.60
C ARG A 14 7.86 -8.22 -5.26
N VAL A 15 7.89 -7.80 -3.99
CA VAL A 15 8.73 -6.68 -3.53
C VAL A 15 10.21 -7.01 -3.69
N GLY A 16 10.66 -8.18 -3.20
CA GLY A 16 12.07 -8.60 -3.30
C GLY A 16 12.55 -8.70 -4.75
N THR A 17 11.73 -9.31 -5.62
CA THR A 17 12.06 -9.43 -7.05
C THR A 17 12.15 -8.06 -7.73
N ALA A 18 11.19 -7.16 -7.49
CA ALA A 18 11.19 -5.83 -8.08
C ALA A 18 12.40 -5.00 -7.61
N LEU A 19 12.66 -4.97 -6.29
CA LEU A 19 13.81 -4.25 -5.73
C LEU A 19 15.13 -4.81 -6.23
N ALA A 20 15.32 -6.13 -6.22
CA ALA A 20 16.56 -6.75 -6.71
C ALA A 20 16.84 -6.40 -8.17
N ARG A 21 15.82 -6.43 -9.03
CA ARG A 21 15.95 -6.06 -10.45
C ARG A 21 16.25 -4.57 -10.65
N CYS A 22 15.52 -3.69 -9.94
CA CYS A 22 15.77 -2.24 -10.03
C CYS A 22 17.18 -1.88 -9.53
N LEU A 23 17.61 -2.45 -8.40
CA LEU A 23 18.94 -2.23 -7.84
C LEU A 23 20.04 -2.80 -8.75
N GLY A 24 19.83 -3.98 -9.32
CA GLY A 24 20.74 -4.55 -10.33
C GLY A 24 20.87 -3.65 -11.55
N ALA A 25 19.75 -3.11 -12.07
CA ALA A 25 19.73 -2.15 -13.17
C ALA A 25 20.41 -0.82 -12.82
N ALA A 26 20.33 -0.39 -11.53
CA ALA A 26 21.04 0.77 -11.00
C ALA A 26 22.54 0.50 -10.69
N GLY A 27 23.05 -0.69 -11.06
CA GLY A 27 24.47 -1.05 -10.93
C GLY A 27 24.89 -1.49 -9.52
N TYR A 28 23.97 -2.04 -8.72
CA TYR A 28 24.29 -2.74 -7.48
C TYR A 28 24.60 -4.21 -7.75
N ASP A 29 25.54 -4.75 -6.99
CA ASP A 29 25.93 -6.17 -7.06
C ASP A 29 24.97 -7.00 -6.19
N ILE A 30 23.98 -7.65 -6.82
CA ILE A 30 23.02 -8.51 -6.14
C ILE A 30 23.58 -9.93 -6.16
N VAL A 31 24.25 -10.34 -5.11
CA VAL A 31 25.08 -11.57 -5.12
C VAL A 31 24.33 -12.81 -4.66
N ALA A 32 23.25 -12.67 -3.90
CA ALA A 32 22.58 -13.82 -3.27
C ALA A 32 21.09 -13.60 -3.02
N VAL A 33 20.33 -14.67 -3.14
CA VAL A 33 18.93 -14.76 -2.70
C VAL A 33 18.65 -16.09 -2.00
N ALA A 34 17.85 -16.06 -0.94
CA ALA A 34 17.24 -17.23 -0.33
C ALA A 34 15.73 -17.01 -0.18
N SER A 35 14.95 -18.05 -0.36
CA SER A 35 13.51 -18.02 -0.16
C SER A 35 13.00 -19.39 0.28
N ARG A 36 11.93 -19.40 1.09
CA ARG A 36 11.22 -20.64 1.45
C ARG A 36 10.73 -21.40 0.22
N THR A 37 10.34 -20.69 -0.84
CA THR A 37 9.93 -21.25 -2.13
C THR A 37 11.11 -21.19 -3.09
N SER A 38 11.76 -22.34 -3.34
CA SER A 38 12.96 -22.43 -4.20
C SER A 38 12.71 -21.89 -5.61
N SER A 39 11.58 -22.21 -6.23
CA SER A 39 11.24 -21.73 -7.58
C SER A 39 11.12 -20.19 -7.64
N ALA A 40 10.70 -19.52 -6.57
CA ALA A 40 10.65 -18.06 -6.52
C ALA A 40 12.08 -17.48 -6.45
N ALA A 41 12.99 -18.08 -5.67
CA ALA A 41 14.40 -17.68 -5.62
C ALA A 41 15.10 -17.89 -6.97
N GLU A 42 14.84 -19.01 -7.63
CA GLU A 42 15.36 -19.32 -8.98
C GLU A 42 14.86 -18.31 -10.02
N THR A 43 13.57 -17.95 -9.97
CA THR A 43 12.98 -16.93 -10.84
C THR A 43 13.64 -15.57 -10.63
N LEU A 44 13.84 -15.14 -9.37
CA LEU A 44 14.54 -13.89 -9.07
C LEU A 44 15.98 -13.95 -9.61
N ALA A 45 16.74 -14.99 -9.28
CA ALA A 45 18.14 -15.13 -9.70
C ALA A 45 18.30 -15.15 -11.22
N ALA A 46 17.36 -15.78 -11.94
CA ALA A 46 17.37 -15.80 -13.41
C ALA A 46 17.17 -14.41 -14.05
N THR A 47 16.56 -13.46 -13.33
CA THR A 47 16.30 -12.10 -13.83
C THR A 47 17.34 -11.08 -13.38
N VAL A 48 18.27 -11.46 -12.49
CA VAL A 48 19.30 -10.56 -11.94
C VAL A 48 20.68 -11.17 -12.18
N PRO A 49 21.48 -10.63 -13.12
CA PRO A 49 22.81 -11.16 -13.44
C PRO A 49 23.72 -11.21 -12.19
N GLY A 50 24.44 -12.32 -12.03
CA GLY A 50 25.36 -12.53 -10.90
C GLY A 50 24.70 -13.01 -9.60
N CYS A 51 23.38 -13.00 -9.49
CA CYS A 51 22.67 -13.46 -8.31
C CYS A 51 22.67 -15.00 -8.21
N SER A 52 23.07 -15.53 -7.07
CA SER A 52 23.06 -16.97 -6.78
C SER A 52 21.93 -17.32 -5.80
N VAL A 53 21.23 -18.43 -6.07
CA VAL A 53 20.30 -19.00 -5.08
C VAL A 53 21.11 -19.70 -3.99
N LEU A 54 20.87 -19.34 -2.74
CA LEU A 54 21.53 -19.95 -1.58
C LEU A 54 20.51 -20.76 -0.75
N PRO A 55 20.97 -21.85 -0.09
CA PRO A 55 20.07 -22.79 0.56
C PRO A 55 19.41 -22.24 1.83
N THR A 56 20.02 -21.26 2.49
CA THR A 56 19.57 -20.73 3.80
C THR A 56 19.69 -19.21 3.86
N PRO A 57 18.87 -18.55 4.71
CA PRO A 57 19.04 -17.14 5.06
C PRO A 57 20.45 -16.83 5.62
N GLN A 58 21.02 -17.72 6.44
CA GLN A 58 22.38 -17.57 6.97
C GLN A 58 23.41 -17.43 5.85
N ALA A 59 23.34 -18.29 4.83
CA ALA A 59 24.30 -18.24 3.73
C ALA A 59 24.23 -16.91 2.94
N VAL A 60 23.06 -16.26 2.88
CA VAL A 60 22.90 -14.91 2.32
C VAL A 60 23.60 -13.88 3.23
N ALA A 61 23.34 -13.92 4.54
CA ALA A 61 23.95 -12.99 5.52
C ALA A 61 25.47 -13.11 5.57
N ASP A 62 26.02 -14.31 5.40
CA ASP A 62 27.48 -14.55 5.38
C ASP A 62 28.15 -13.94 4.15
N ARG A 63 27.44 -13.81 3.03
CA ARG A 63 27.99 -13.41 1.73
C ARG A 63 27.81 -11.93 1.39
N CYS A 64 26.86 -11.25 2.05
CA CYS A 64 26.43 -9.90 1.70
C CYS A 64 26.83 -8.87 2.73
N ASP A 65 27.02 -7.63 2.32
CA ASP A 65 27.28 -6.49 3.19
C ASP A 65 25.97 -5.90 3.71
N LEU A 66 24.93 -5.88 2.88
CA LEU A 66 23.58 -5.43 3.20
C LEU A 66 22.55 -6.47 2.74
N VAL A 67 21.67 -6.88 3.64
CA VAL A 67 20.64 -7.88 3.40
C VAL A 67 19.25 -7.26 3.49
N PHE A 68 18.48 -7.39 2.43
CA PHE A 68 17.07 -7.03 2.41
C PHE A 68 16.19 -8.21 2.85
N ILE A 69 15.38 -7.99 3.90
CA ILE A 69 14.34 -8.92 4.34
C ILE A 69 13.03 -8.51 3.66
N THR A 70 12.64 -9.29 2.67
CA THR A 70 11.45 -9.06 1.83
C THR A 70 10.42 -10.19 1.99
N THR A 71 10.42 -10.83 3.14
CA THR A 71 9.40 -11.80 3.58
C THR A 71 8.11 -11.07 4.00
N PRO A 72 6.98 -11.79 4.16
CA PRO A 72 5.80 -11.23 4.82
C PRO A 72 6.13 -10.66 6.21
N ASP A 73 5.39 -9.62 6.63
CA ASP A 73 5.65 -8.86 7.84
C ASP A 73 5.68 -9.70 9.12
N ASP A 74 4.86 -10.76 9.18
CA ASP A 74 4.79 -11.70 10.30
C ASP A 74 5.98 -12.68 10.38
N ALA A 75 6.75 -12.79 9.31
CA ALA A 75 7.91 -13.68 9.24
C ALA A 75 9.25 -12.96 9.45
N ILE A 76 9.29 -11.61 9.42
CA ILE A 76 10.54 -10.84 9.46
C ILE A 76 11.33 -11.16 10.73
N GLU A 77 10.73 -11.00 11.89
CA GLU A 77 11.38 -11.21 13.19
C GLU A 77 11.93 -12.64 13.32
N THR A 78 11.11 -13.65 13.02
CA THR A 78 11.53 -15.06 13.05
C THR A 78 12.71 -15.35 12.14
N VAL A 79 12.74 -14.75 10.95
CA VAL A 79 13.85 -14.93 10.00
C VAL A 79 15.12 -14.27 10.52
N VAL A 80 15.02 -13.06 11.06
CA VAL A 80 16.15 -12.30 11.59
C VAL A 80 16.74 -12.97 12.83
N ASP A 81 15.92 -13.49 13.72
CA ASP A 81 16.31 -14.19 14.94
C ASP A 81 17.03 -15.51 14.64
N GLY A 82 16.74 -16.14 13.51
CA GLY A 82 17.38 -17.38 13.07
C GLY A 82 18.74 -17.20 12.40
N ILE A 83 19.29 -15.97 12.34
CA ILE A 83 20.55 -15.65 11.65
C ILE A 83 21.59 -15.17 12.66
N ALA A 84 22.80 -15.70 12.57
CA ALA A 84 23.98 -15.16 13.23
C ALA A 84 24.53 -13.99 12.40
N TRP A 85 24.29 -12.77 12.86
CA TRP A 85 24.71 -11.55 12.16
C TRP A 85 26.15 -11.20 12.46
N ARG A 86 26.85 -10.71 11.45
CA ARG A 86 28.24 -10.23 11.62
C ARG A 86 28.24 -8.77 12.05
N PRO A 87 29.08 -8.36 13.02
CA PRO A 87 29.28 -6.94 13.31
C PRO A 87 29.67 -6.16 12.05
N GLY A 88 29.05 -5.01 11.84
CA GLY A 88 29.25 -4.16 10.65
C GLY A 88 28.57 -4.65 9.37
N SER A 89 27.81 -5.74 9.40
CA SER A 89 26.84 -6.04 8.33
C SER A 89 25.57 -5.20 8.52
N ALA A 90 24.79 -5.02 7.45
CA ALA A 90 23.53 -4.29 7.52
C ALA A 90 22.33 -5.19 7.17
N VAL A 91 21.23 -5.02 7.89
CA VAL A 91 19.94 -5.68 7.61
C VAL A 91 18.81 -4.67 7.53
N VAL A 92 18.02 -4.77 6.47
CA VAL A 92 16.95 -3.82 6.14
C VAL A 92 15.68 -4.58 5.80
N HIS A 93 14.58 -4.30 6.49
CA HIS A 93 13.28 -4.84 6.10
C HIS A 93 12.49 -3.86 5.22
N THR A 94 11.48 -4.39 4.50
CA THR A 94 10.66 -3.59 3.58
C THR A 94 9.22 -3.41 4.05
N SER A 95 8.89 -3.70 5.30
CA SER A 95 7.56 -3.45 5.87
C SER A 95 7.27 -1.96 6.00
N GLY A 96 6.07 -1.54 5.57
CA GLY A 96 5.58 -0.18 5.76
C GLY A 96 5.01 0.09 7.15
N ALA A 97 4.62 -0.96 7.88
CA ALA A 97 3.95 -0.87 9.18
C ALA A 97 4.87 -1.13 10.39
N LYS A 98 5.92 -1.95 10.21
CA LYS A 98 6.83 -2.32 11.28
C LYS A 98 7.98 -1.31 11.41
N SER A 99 8.40 -1.03 12.67
CA SER A 99 9.63 -0.29 12.95
C SER A 99 10.87 -1.19 12.89
N THR A 100 12.05 -0.60 12.95
CA THR A 100 13.32 -1.34 13.04
C THR A 100 13.49 -2.12 14.34
N ASP A 101 12.61 -1.94 15.34
CA ASP A 101 12.64 -2.70 16.61
C ASP A 101 12.54 -4.21 16.40
N ILE A 102 11.86 -4.65 15.32
CA ILE A 102 11.76 -6.08 14.96
C ILE A 102 13.10 -6.68 14.51
N LEU A 103 14.14 -5.85 14.34
CA LEU A 103 15.51 -6.25 14.01
C LEU A 103 16.44 -6.23 15.24
N SER A 104 15.89 -6.10 16.45
CA SER A 104 16.66 -5.93 17.70
C SER A 104 17.71 -7.03 17.94
N THR A 105 17.42 -8.28 17.58
CA THR A 105 18.37 -9.40 17.67
C THR A 105 19.60 -9.17 16.79
N ALA A 106 19.43 -8.69 15.57
CA ALA A 106 20.54 -8.37 14.67
C ALA A 106 21.35 -7.19 15.20
N LYS A 107 20.66 -6.14 15.71
CA LYS A 107 21.30 -4.99 16.35
C LYS A 107 22.13 -5.38 17.56
N ALA A 108 21.62 -6.27 18.42
CA ALA A 108 22.34 -6.78 19.58
C ALA A 108 23.61 -7.56 19.20
N GLN A 109 23.69 -8.11 17.99
CA GLN A 109 24.86 -8.80 17.44
C GLN A 109 25.83 -7.84 16.72
N GLY A 110 25.54 -6.54 16.69
CA GLY A 110 26.39 -5.51 16.08
C GLY A 110 26.15 -5.27 14.59
N ALA A 111 25.03 -5.75 14.05
CA ALA A 111 24.61 -5.39 12.70
C ALA A 111 23.90 -4.01 12.71
N GLU A 112 24.08 -3.24 11.66
CA GLU A 112 23.28 -2.05 11.40
C GLU A 112 21.87 -2.43 10.96
N THR A 113 20.85 -1.76 11.50
CA THR A 113 19.45 -2.10 11.24
C THR A 113 18.69 -0.94 10.60
N GLY A 114 17.87 -1.26 9.60
CA GLY A 114 17.10 -0.26 8.90
C GLY A 114 15.79 -0.79 8.31
N SER A 115 15.01 0.14 7.82
CA SER A 115 13.79 -0.12 7.05
C SER A 115 13.78 0.74 5.80
N LEU A 116 13.42 0.14 4.67
CA LEU A 116 13.25 0.81 3.38
C LEU A 116 11.94 0.34 2.75
N HIS A 117 10.87 1.11 2.92
CA HIS A 117 9.56 0.76 2.37
C HIS A 117 9.23 1.57 1.13
N PRO A 118 9.17 0.97 -0.06
CA PRO A 118 8.68 1.65 -1.26
C PRO A 118 7.17 1.83 -1.18
N LEU A 119 6.70 3.08 -1.22
CA LEU A 119 5.28 3.44 -1.23
C LEU A 119 4.70 3.19 -2.64
N GLN A 120 4.56 1.92 -3.00
CA GLN A 120 4.10 1.49 -4.31
C GLN A 120 3.36 0.16 -4.23
N THR A 121 2.58 -0.14 -5.27
CA THR A 121 1.88 -1.42 -5.43
C THR A 121 2.75 -2.43 -6.17
N PHE A 122 2.75 -3.68 -5.70
CA PHE A 122 3.53 -4.78 -6.26
C PHE A 122 2.63 -5.94 -6.70
N ALA A 123 1.64 -5.64 -7.54
CA ALA A 123 0.76 -6.67 -8.09
C ALA A 123 1.48 -7.56 -9.10
N ASP A 124 2.38 -6.98 -9.89
CA ASP A 124 3.21 -7.63 -10.90
C ASP A 124 4.63 -7.04 -10.87
N ALA A 125 5.67 -7.87 -11.03
CA ALA A 125 7.06 -7.44 -10.93
C ALA A 125 7.48 -6.53 -12.09
N GLU A 126 6.98 -6.75 -13.31
CA GLU A 126 7.29 -5.90 -14.48
C GLU A 126 6.67 -4.51 -14.32
N GLN A 127 5.41 -4.47 -13.86
CA GLN A 127 4.74 -3.20 -13.59
C GLN A 127 5.41 -2.44 -12.45
N ALA A 128 5.90 -3.15 -11.42
CA ALA A 128 6.62 -2.55 -10.32
C ALA A 128 7.92 -1.87 -10.77
N LEU A 129 8.66 -2.47 -11.71
CA LEU A 129 9.86 -1.85 -12.30
C LEU A 129 9.55 -0.49 -12.94
N ALA A 130 8.44 -0.41 -13.67
CA ALA A 130 8.02 0.84 -14.32
C ALA A 130 7.53 1.90 -13.32
N ASN A 131 6.97 1.48 -12.18
CA ASN A 131 6.33 2.36 -11.21
C ASN A 131 7.27 2.82 -10.09
N LEU A 132 8.40 2.15 -9.86
CA LEU A 132 9.33 2.51 -8.78
C LEU A 132 10.00 3.87 -8.97
N PRO A 133 10.46 4.27 -10.16
CA PRO A 133 10.97 5.63 -10.38
C PRO A 133 9.90 6.69 -10.07
N GLY A 134 10.27 7.71 -9.30
CA GLY A 134 9.36 8.75 -8.81
C GLY A 134 8.52 8.35 -7.59
N SER A 135 8.58 7.08 -7.13
CA SER A 135 7.90 6.67 -5.91
C SER A 135 8.58 7.22 -4.66
N VAL A 136 7.80 7.39 -3.61
CA VAL A 136 8.33 7.71 -2.28
C VAL A 136 8.84 6.43 -1.61
N PHE A 137 9.96 6.55 -0.91
CA PHE A 137 10.50 5.49 -0.06
C PHE A 137 10.59 5.99 1.38
N ALA A 138 9.95 5.30 2.29
CA ALA A 138 10.08 5.58 3.72
C ALA A 138 11.34 4.90 4.26
N VAL A 139 12.20 5.68 4.89
CA VAL A 139 13.49 5.26 5.44
C VAL A 139 13.46 5.43 6.96
N GLU A 140 13.93 4.41 7.66
CA GLU A 140 14.21 4.43 9.09
C GLU A 140 15.52 3.69 9.30
N ALA A 141 16.60 4.37 9.76
CA ALA A 141 17.91 3.77 10.04
C ALA A 141 18.78 4.74 10.85
N GLU A 142 19.82 4.22 11.50
CA GLU A 142 20.88 5.01 12.11
C GLU A 142 21.85 5.58 11.05
N GLU A 143 22.69 6.54 11.45
CA GLU A 143 23.37 7.51 10.56
C GLU A 143 24.07 6.90 9.34
N GLU A 144 24.95 5.91 9.49
CA GLU A 144 25.74 5.38 8.37
C GLU A 144 24.85 4.62 7.38
N LEU A 145 24.03 3.70 7.89
CA LEU A 145 23.09 2.95 7.07
C LEU A 145 22.04 3.87 6.42
N ARG A 146 21.59 4.92 7.13
CA ARG A 146 20.66 5.91 6.61
C ARG A 146 21.21 6.57 5.35
N GLN A 147 22.47 7.01 5.36
CA GLN A 147 23.09 7.61 4.17
C GLN A 147 23.17 6.63 2.99
N GLN A 148 23.45 5.35 3.26
CA GLN A 148 23.42 4.31 2.23
C GLN A 148 22.01 4.11 1.65
N LEU A 149 20.98 4.07 2.50
CA LEU A 149 19.60 3.91 2.05
C LEU A 149 19.11 5.13 1.24
N LEU A 150 19.47 6.35 1.64
CA LEU A 150 19.17 7.56 0.87
C LEU A 150 19.82 7.54 -0.51
N ALA A 151 21.08 7.07 -0.60
CA ALA A 151 21.75 6.90 -1.88
C ALA A 151 21.05 5.82 -2.76
N ILE A 152 20.65 4.70 -2.16
CA ILE A 152 19.87 3.65 -2.84
C ILE A 152 18.56 4.23 -3.41
N VAL A 153 17.82 5.00 -2.62
CA VAL A 153 16.57 5.63 -3.09
C VAL A 153 16.82 6.58 -4.25
N SER A 154 17.88 7.41 -4.17
CA SER A 154 18.28 8.30 -5.25
C SER A 154 18.63 7.54 -6.52
N ASP A 155 19.42 6.45 -6.40
CA ASP A 155 19.80 5.61 -7.56
C ASP A 155 18.60 4.89 -8.20
N LEU A 156 17.54 4.62 -7.43
CA LEU A 156 16.27 4.10 -7.92
C LEU A 156 15.38 5.18 -8.55
N GLY A 157 15.82 6.44 -8.57
CA GLY A 157 15.01 7.57 -9.05
C GLY A 157 13.82 7.89 -8.15
N GLY A 158 13.85 7.47 -6.88
CA GLY A 158 12.79 7.70 -5.90
C GLY A 158 13.00 8.97 -5.06
N VAL A 159 12.02 9.25 -4.21
CA VAL A 159 12.05 10.33 -3.22
C VAL A 159 12.05 9.74 -1.81
N ALA A 160 13.06 10.02 -1.02
CA ALA A 160 13.13 9.53 0.35
C ALA A 160 12.33 10.42 1.30
N ILE A 161 11.62 9.79 2.24
CA ILE A 161 11.10 10.41 3.45
C ILE A 161 11.64 9.67 4.67
N GLU A 162 11.99 10.40 5.70
CA GLU A 162 12.41 9.81 6.96
C GLU A 162 11.19 9.72 7.89
N LEU A 163 10.98 8.56 8.50
CA LEU A 163 9.90 8.34 9.45
C LEU A 163 10.44 7.91 10.80
N ARG A 164 9.85 8.44 11.85
CA ARG A 164 10.04 7.93 13.20
C ARG A 164 9.21 6.65 13.41
N PRO A 165 9.62 5.74 14.31
CA PRO A 165 8.89 4.48 14.55
C PRO A 165 7.39 4.66 14.78
N GLU A 166 7.00 5.67 15.56
CA GLU A 166 5.60 5.97 15.90
C GLU A 166 4.76 6.48 14.73
N GLU A 167 5.38 6.96 13.66
CA GLU A 167 4.69 7.49 12.47
C GLU A 167 4.33 6.41 11.46
N LYS A 168 4.99 5.25 11.51
CA LYS A 168 4.86 4.18 10.49
C LYS A 168 3.44 3.65 10.37
N ALA A 169 2.74 3.44 11.49
CA ALA A 169 1.38 2.93 11.45
C ALA A 169 0.42 3.90 10.72
N LEU A 170 0.52 5.20 11.00
CA LEU A 170 -0.30 6.22 10.33
C LEU A 170 0.08 6.38 8.85
N TYR A 171 1.37 6.39 8.55
CA TYR A 171 1.88 6.39 7.17
C TYR A 171 1.34 5.19 6.38
N HIS A 172 1.42 3.98 6.93
CA HIS A 172 0.92 2.80 6.24
C HIS A 172 -0.60 2.79 6.09
N ALA A 173 -1.34 3.29 7.09
CA ALA A 173 -2.79 3.48 6.98
C ALA A 173 -3.17 4.42 5.84
N ALA A 174 -2.42 5.50 5.61
CA ALA A 174 -2.62 6.38 4.46
C ALA A 174 -2.39 5.67 3.12
N ALA A 175 -1.37 4.81 3.04
CA ALA A 175 -1.13 3.97 1.86
C ALA A 175 -2.28 3.00 1.59
N VAL A 176 -2.81 2.35 2.63
CA VAL A 176 -3.96 1.44 2.54
C VAL A 176 -5.21 2.18 2.03
N LEU A 177 -5.47 3.39 2.53
CA LEU A 177 -6.61 4.22 2.06
C LEU A 177 -6.52 4.49 0.56
N VAL A 178 -5.36 4.89 0.06
CA VAL A 178 -5.20 5.27 -1.35
C VAL A 178 -5.13 4.05 -2.28
N SER A 179 -4.49 2.97 -1.86
CA SER A 179 -4.27 1.80 -2.71
C SER A 179 -5.34 0.72 -2.50
N ASN A 180 -5.33 0.07 -1.33
CA ASN A 180 -6.17 -1.10 -1.08
C ASN A 180 -7.66 -0.77 -1.11
N TYR A 181 -8.06 0.36 -0.48
CA TYR A 181 -9.48 0.74 -0.46
C TYR A 181 -9.97 1.28 -1.79
N THR A 182 -9.11 1.79 -2.67
CA THR A 182 -9.48 2.06 -4.06
C THR A 182 -9.93 0.79 -4.79
N VAL A 183 -9.25 -0.35 -4.57
CA VAL A 183 -9.68 -1.65 -5.11
C VAL A 183 -11.04 -2.06 -4.53
N THR A 184 -11.25 -1.85 -3.23
CA THR A 184 -12.53 -2.13 -2.56
C THR A 184 -13.65 -1.25 -3.12
N LEU A 185 -13.43 0.05 -3.29
CA LEU A 185 -14.40 0.96 -3.90
C LEU A 185 -14.75 0.56 -5.32
N MET A 186 -13.77 0.16 -6.11
CA MET A 186 -13.98 -0.34 -7.46
C MET A 186 -14.80 -1.63 -7.47
N LYS A 187 -14.55 -2.54 -6.51
CA LYS A 187 -15.35 -3.75 -6.32
C LYS A 187 -16.79 -3.43 -5.98
N LEU A 188 -17.05 -2.52 -5.04
CA LEU A 188 -18.40 -2.11 -4.65
C LEU A 188 -19.15 -1.48 -5.84
N ALA A 189 -18.52 -0.55 -6.56
CA ALA A 189 -19.10 0.06 -7.75
C ALA A 189 -19.41 -0.99 -8.84
N THR A 190 -18.51 -1.94 -9.08
CA THR A 190 -18.71 -3.04 -10.02
C THR A 190 -19.90 -3.91 -9.61
N ASP A 191 -20.06 -4.24 -8.34
CA ASP A 191 -21.16 -5.06 -7.85
C ASP A 191 -22.53 -4.38 -8.07
N LEU A 192 -22.61 -3.05 -8.02
CA LEU A 192 -23.82 -2.32 -8.41
C LEU A 192 -24.14 -2.51 -9.90
N TRP A 193 -23.13 -2.52 -10.78
CA TRP A 193 -23.34 -2.75 -12.22
C TRP A 193 -23.85 -4.15 -12.53
N LEU A 194 -23.47 -5.17 -11.71
CA LEU A 194 -24.01 -6.52 -11.87
C LEU A 194 -25.52 -6.56 -11.63
N ARG A 195 -26.08 -5.66 -10.80
CA ARG A 195 -27.54 -5.61 -10.50
C ARG A 195 -28.38 -5.23 -11.71
N PHE A 196 -27.81 -4.53 -12.70
CA PHE A 196 -28.50 -4.23 -13.95
C PHE A 196 -27.94 -4.97 -15.18
N GLY A 197 -27.41 -6.18 -14.93
CA GLY A 197 -27.13 -7.16 -15.98
C GLY A 197 -25.77 -7.09 -16.64
N TRP A 198 -24.82 -6.29 -16.10
CA TRP A 198 -23.46 -6.30 -16.61
C TRP A 198 -22.64 -7.46 -16.03
N GLU A 199 -21.73 -7.99 -16.82
CA GLU A 199 -20.74 -8.92 -16.33
C GLU A 199 -19.55 -8.18 -15.71
N ARG A 200 -18.90 -8.79 -14.69
CA ARG A 200 -17.82 -8.17 -13.91
C ARG A 200 -16.68 -7.61 -14.77
N PRO A 201 -16.10 -8.35 -15.75
CA PRO A 201 -15.01 -7.80 -16.56
C PRO A 201 -15.43 -6.58 -17.38
N ALA A 202 -16.64 -6.58 -17.91
CA ALA A 202 -17.18 -5.46 -18.70
C ALA A 202 -17.44 -4.24 -17.80
N ALA A 203 -18.04 -4.44 -16.63
CA ALA A 203 -18.28 -3.38 -15.65
C ALA A 203 -16.98 -2.73 -15.16
N VAL A 204 -15.96 -3.52 -14.84
CA VAL A 204 -14.62 -3.00 -14.49
C VAL A 204 -14.05 -2.16 -15.63
N LYS A 205 -14.09 -2.68 -16.87
CA LYS A 205 -13.58 -1.97 -18.05
C LYS A 205 -14.31 -0.64 -18.27
N ALA A 206 -15.61 -0.60 -18.03
CA ALA A 206 -16.43 0.62 -18.18
C ALA A 206 -16.13 1.68 -17.09
N LEU A 207 -15.84 1.27 -15.86
CA LEU A 207 -15.58 2.15 -14.74
C LEU A 207 -14.12 2.67 -14.70
N LEU A 208 -13.16 1.95 -15.27
CA LEU A 208 -11.74 2.34 -15.27
C LEU A 208 -11.46 3.74 -15.85
N PRO A 209 -12.07 4.20 -16.96
CA PRO A 209 -11.87 5.56 -17.46
C PRO A 209 -12.29 6.63 -16.46
N LEU A 210 -13.39 6.41 -15.70
CA LEU A 210 -13.84 7.34 -14.66
C LEU A 210 -12.81 7.43 -13.52
N LEU A 211 -12.29 6.29 -13.04
CA LEU A 211 -11.25 6.28 -12.02
C LEU A 211 -9.99 7.00 -12.49
N ARG A 212 -9.52 6.74 -13.72
CA ARG A 212 -8.36 7.42 -14.32
C ARG A 212 -8.58 8.93 -14.39
N GLY A 213 -9.78 9.37 -14.80
CA GLY A 213 -10.15 10.80 -14.83
C GLY A 213 -10.08 11.43 -13.44
N THR A 214 -10.53 10.72 -12.39
CA THR A 214 -10.43 11.19 -11.00
C THR A 214 -8.98 11.35 -10.56
N VAL A 215 -8.12 10.35 -10.84
CA VAL A 215 -6.68 10.43 -10.54
C VAL A 215 -6.02 11.59 -11.28
N SER A 216 -6.33 11.78 -12.57
CA SER A 216 -5.81 12.91 -13.37
C SER A 216 -6.25 14.27 -12.81
N ASN A 217 -7.51 14.39 -12.37
CA ASN A 217 -8.01 15.61 -11.74
C ASN A 217 -7.30 15.91 -10.42
N ILE A 218 -7.05 14.91 -9.59
CA ILE A 218 -6.29 15.07 -8.35
C ILE A 218 -4.86 15.56 -8.67
N ALA A 219 -4.22 14.97 -9.67
CA ALA A 219 -2.87 15.35 -10.06
C ALA A 219 -2.79 16.77 -10.62
N ALA A 220 -3.80 17.20 -11.38
CA ALA A 220 -3.81 18.51 -12.04
C ALA A 220 -4.29 19.66 -11.13
N LEU A 221 -5.27 19.40 -10.27
CA LEU A 221 -5.98 20.43 -9.49
C LEU A 221 -5.69 20.36 -7.99
N GLY A 222 -5.19 19.22 -7.49
CA GLY A 222 -5.02 18.98 -6.06
C GLY A 222 -6.36 18.86 -5.30
N LEU A 223 -6.25 18.81 -3.97
CA LEU A 223 -7.40 18.81 -3.07
C LEU A 223 -7.55 20.18 -2.42
N PRO A 224 -8.80 20.68 -2.23
CA PRO A 224 -10.09 20.04 -2.50
C PRO A 224 -10.61 20.24 -3.93
N ALA A 225 -9.89 20.94 -4.81
CA ALA A 225 -10.39 21.44 -6.09
C ALA A 225 -10.82 20.31 -7.05
N ALA A 226 -10.19 19.12 -6.97
CA ALA A 226 -10.53 17.97 -7.80
C ALA A 226 -11.90 17.33 -7.48
N LEU A 227 -12.52 17.64 -6.31
CA LEU A 227 -13.80 17.06 -5.94
C LEU A 227 -14.92 17.52 -6.88
N THR A 228 -15.72 16.55 -7.35
CA THR A 228 -16.93 16.77 -8.16
C THR A 228 -18.09 15.92 -7.61
N GLY A 229 -19.25 16.00 -8.22
CA GLY A 229 -20.39 15.13 -7.89
C GLY A 229 -21.47 15.81 -7.04
N PRO A 230 -22.52 15.05 -6.66
CA PRO A 230 -23.71 15.60 -6.01
C PRO A 230 -23.43 16.18 -4.63
N VAL A 231 -22.57 15.54 -3.80
CA VAL A 231 -22.19 16.09 -2.49
C VAL A 231 -21.50 17.44 -2.62
N ALA A 232 -20.60 17.58 -3.63
CA ALA A 232 -19.89 18.84 -3.85
C ALA A 232 -20.83 19.99 -4.27
N ARG A 233 -22.00 19.69 -4.80
CA ARG A 233 -23.00 20.69 -5.26
C ARG A 233 -24.17 20.88 -4.28
N GLY A 234 -24.19 20.16 -3.16
CA GLY A 234 -25.33 20.19 -2.24
C GLY A 234 -26.61 19.55 -2.80
N ASP A 235 -26.50 18.63 -3.75
CA ASP A 235 -27.63 18.01 -4.46
C ASP A 235 -28.29 16.94 -3.57
N VAL A 236 -29.09 17.41 -2.62
CA VAL A 236 -29.79 16.58 -1.61
C VAL A 236 -30.71 15.56 -2.29
N GLU A 237 -31.47 15.98 -3.33
CA GLU A 237 -32.42 15.09 -4.03
C GLU A 237 -31.71 13.90 -4.70
N THR A 238 -30.58 14.13 -5.33
CA THR A 238 -29.80 13.05 -5.94
C THR A 238 -29.27 12.09 -4.86
N ILE A 239 -28.78 12.59 -3.73
CA ILE A 239 -28.32 11.73 -2.63
C ILE A 239 -29.48 10.91 -2.06
N GLU A 240 -30.66 11.51 -1.85
CA GLU A 240 -31.83 10.79 -1.37
C GLU A 240 -32.22 9.64 -2.30
N ARG A 241 -32.24 9.88 -3.62
CA ARG A 241 -32.48 8.82 -4.62
C ARG A 241 -31.42 7.71 -4.58
N HIS A 242 -30.15 8.05 -4.40
CA HIS A 242 -29.09 7.06 -4.24
C HIS A 242 -29.29 6.20 -2.99
N LEU A 243 -29.64 6.81 -1.85
CA LEU A 243 -29.88 6.09 -0.60
C LEU A 243 -31.05 5.12 -0.72
N ALA A 244 -32.17 5.55 -1.35
CA ALA A 244 -33.31 4.70 -1.59
C ALA A 244 -32.98 3.51 -2.49
N ALA A 245 -32.30 3.76 -3.61
CA ALA A 245 -31.89 2.71 -4.54
C ALA A 245 -30.91 1.71 -3.90
N LEU A 246 -29.95 2.19 -3.10
CA LEU A 246 -29.01 1.32 -2.38
C LEU A 246 -29.70 0.51 -1.29
N ALA A 247 -30.65 1.11 -0.55
CA ALA A 247 -31.41 0.40 0.45
C ALA A 247 -32.21 -0.77 -0.13
N GLU A 248 -32.76 -0.60 -1.34
CA GLU A 248 -33.52 -1.62 -2.04
C GLU A 248 -32.63 -2.69 -2.70
N ALA A 249 -31.64 -2.25 -3.49
CA ALA A 249 -30.90 -3.14 -4.39
C ALA A 249 -29.56 -3.66 -3.82
N ALA A 250 -28.92 -2.91 -2.90
CA ALA A 250 -27.58 -3.21 -2.38
C ALA A 250 -27.41 -2.71 -0.93
N PRO A 251 -28.20 -3.24 0.03
CA PRO A 251 -28.17 -2.78 1.43
C PRO A 251 -26.81 -2.98 2.11
N ASP A 252 -26.01 -3.92 1.63
CA ASP A 252 -24.63 -4.16 2.09
C ASP A 252 -23.65 -3.06 1.68
N VAL A 253 -23.92 -2.30 0.62
CA VAL A 253 -23.10 -1.16 0.17
C VAL A 253 -23.47 0.14 0.87
N LEU A 254 -24.72 0.25 1.32
CA LEU A 254 -25.30 1.47 1.88
C LEU A 254 -24.49 2.10 3.04
N PRO A 255 -24.01 1.32 4.05
CA PRO A 255 -23.19 1.90 5.11
C PRO A 255 -21.92 2.58 4.60
N ALA A 256 -21.18 1.91 3.71
CA ALA A 256 -19.97 2.48 3.14
C ALA A 256 -20.25 3.75 2.32
N TYR A 257 -21.35 3.78 1.55
CA TYR A 257 -21.77 4.96 0.81
C TYR A 257 -22.05 6.14 1.72
N LYS A 258 -22.80 5.93 2.83
CA LYS A 258 -23.16 6.97 3.81
C LYS A 258 -21.91 7.54 4.49
N GLU A 259 -21.01 6.68 4.96
CA GLU A 259 -19.78 7.13 5.61
C GLU A 259 -18.87 7.92 4.66
N LEU A 260 -18.69 7.46 3.44
CA LEU A 260 -17.91 8.19 2.43
C LEU A 260 -18.55 9.53 2.08
N ALA A 261 -19.87 9.59 1.96
CA ALA A 261 -20.58 10.85 1.71
C ALA A 261 -20.39 11.83 2.88
N LEU A 262 -20.47 11.36 4.15
CA LEU A 262 -20.22 12.18 5.35
C LEU A 262 -18.79 12.71 5.37
N LEU A 263 -17.79 11.87 5.06
CA LEU A 263 -16.38 12.26 4.97
C LEU A 263 -16.10 13.20 3.79
N THR A 264 -16.97 13.25 2.78
CA THR A 264 -16.85 14.16 1.64
C THR A 264 -17.33 15.58 1.96
N LEU A 265 -18.24 15.76 2.94
CA LEU A 265 -18.79 17.08 3.30
C LEU A 265 -17.69 18.11 3.65
N PRO A 266 -16.70 17.82 4.54
CA PRO A 266 -15.64 18.77 4.83
C PRO A 266 -14.79 19.13 3.58
N VAL A 267 -14.60 18.20 2.67
CA VAL A 267 -13.88 18.46 1.41
C VAL A 267 -14.66 19.42 0.50
N ALA A 268 -15.99 19.24 0.42
CA ALA A 268 -16.86 20.11 -0.36
C ALA A 268 -16.98 21.52 0.24
N LEU A 269 -17.06 21.64 1.57
CA LEU A 269 -17.01 22.91 2.28
C LEU A 269 -15.69 23.65 2.03
N ALA A 270 -14.55 22.93 2.16
CA ALA A 270 -13.23 23.51 1.91
C ALA A 270 -13.06 23.94 0.45
N LYS A 271 -13.74 23.29 -0.49
CA LYS A 271 -13.77 23.72 -1.90
C LYS A 271 -14.59 25.00 -2.10
N GLY A 272 -15.51 25.33 -1.19
CA GLY A 272 -16.39 26.49 -1.28
C GLY A 272 -17.59 26.32 -2.24
N THR A 273 -17.91 25.07 -2.62
CA THR A 273 -19.04 24.77 -3.52
C THR A 273 -20.28 24.26 -2.77
N LEU A 274 -20.17 24.00 -1.47
CA LEU A 274 -21.24 23.53 -0.60
C LEU A 274 -21.51 24.62 0.45
N SER A 275 -22.77 24.99 0.65
CA SER A 275 -23.19 25.88 1.74
C SER A 275 -23.29 25.11 3.08
N ASP A 276 -23.21 25.83 4.19
CA ASP A 276 -23.40 25.25 5.53
C ASP A 276 -24.80 24.63 5.71
N ASP A 277 -25.84 25.26 5.13
CA ASP A 277 -27.22 24.79 5.19
C ASP A 277 -27.40 23.48 4.40
N ASP A 278 -26.82 23.38 3.20
CA ASP A 278 -26.85 22.16 2.40
C ASP A 278 -26.03 21.05 3.08
N ALA A 279 -24.90 21.40 3.69
CA ALA A 279 -24.09 20.45 4.47
C ALA A 279 -24.85 19.91 5.67
N ALA A 280 -25.61 20.75 6.38
CA ALA A 280 -26.45 20.33 7.49
C ALA A 280 -27.60 19.42 7.01
N SER A 281 -28.23 19.75 5.88
CA SER A 281 -29.29 18.95 5.26
C SER A 281 -28.78 17.57 4.83
N LEU A 282 -27.65 17.50 4.14
CA LEU A 282 -27.00 16.25 3.74
C LEU A 282 -26.57 15.42 4.96
N ARG A 283 -26.04 16.05 6.02
CA ARG A 283 -25.66 15.35 7.26
C ARG A 283 -26.88 14.72 7.92
N ALA A 284 -28.00 15.46 8.02
CA ALA A 284 -29.24 14.95 8.57
C ALA A 284 -29.81 13.78 7.73
N LEU A 285 -29.75 13.87 6.40
CA LEU A 285 -30.20 12.81 5.49
C LEU A 285 -29.34 11.54 5.65
N LEU A 286 -28.03 11.67 5.62
CA LEU A 286 -27.08 10.57 5.72
C LEU A 286 -27.10 9.88 7.11
N GLY A 287 -27.41 10.61 8.17
CA GLY A 287 -27.54 10.08 9.54
C GLY A 287 -28.84 9.32 9.81
N ARG A 288 -29.83 9.36 8.90
CA ARG A 288 -31.09 8.63 9.12
C ARG A 288 -30.87 7.11 9.01
N ASP A 289 -31.47 6.36 9.95
CA ASP A 289 -31.60 4.91 9.81
C ASP A 289 -32.67 4.62 8.74
N LEU A 290 -32.23 4.11 7.59
CA LEU A 290 -33.12 3.72 6.50
C LEU A 290 -33.84 2.37 6.76
N PHE A 291 -33.46 1.70 7.86
CA PHE A 291 -34.14 0.52 8.39
C PHE A 291 -34.64 0.83 9.79
N PRO A 292 -35.97 1.06 10.00
CA PRO A 292 -36.51 1.07 11.35
C PRO A 292 -36.23 -0.31 11.97
N ALA A 293 -35.67 -0.29 13.19
CA ALA A 293 -35.35 -1.49 13.92
C ALA A 293 -36.52 -2.48 13.91
N GLY A 294 -36.32 -3.59 13.17
CA GLY A 294 -36.98 -4.86 13.32
C GLY A 294 -38.49 -4.93 13.56
N SER A 295 -39.24 -5.15 12.48
CA SER A 295 -40.48 -5.97 12.58
C SER A 295 -40.11 -7.47 12.51
N GLY A 296 -39.21 -7.95 13.35
CA GLY A 296 -38.78 -9.35 13.49
C GLY A 296 -39.42 -10.03 14.69
N GLY A 297 -40.71 -9.83 14.91
CA GLY A 297 -41.47 -10.59 15.89
C GLY A 297 -42.09 -11.85 15.28
N ALA A 298 -41.31 -12.82 14.87
CA ALA A 298 -41.83 -14.17 14.65
C ALA A 298 -42.03 -14.84 16.01
N LYS A 299 -43.28 -14.82 16.48
CA LYS A 299 -43.77 -15.67 17.56
C LYS A 299 -43.41 -17.14 17.21
N ARG A 300 -42.50 -17.73 17.99
CA ARG A 300 -42.47 -19.19 18.14
C ARG A 300 -43.71 -19.53 18.96
N THR A 301 -44.70 -20.11 18.32
CA THR A 301 -45.75 -20.86 19.01
C THR A 301 -45.27 -22.28 19.23
N SER A 302 -45.36 -22.69 20.51
CA SER A 302 -45.27 -24.02 21.13
C SER A 302 -45.30 -25.23 20.21
#